data_7a65b61ccc344c62fbc2068ae304e701
#
_entry.id   7a65b61ccc344c62fbc2068ae304e701
#
_cell.length_a   1.000
_cell.length_b   1.000
_cell.length_c   1.000
_cell.angle_alpha   90.00
_cell.angle_beta   90.00
_cell.angle_gamma   90.00
#
_symmetry.space_group_name_H-M   'P 1'
#
loop_
_entity.id
_entity.type
_entity.pdbx_description
1 polymer ?
#
loop_
_entity_poly.entity_id
_entity_poly.type
_entity_poly.pdbx_seq_one_letter_code
_entity_poly.pdbx_strand_id
1 'polypeptide(L)'
;MAKIILASGSPRRKELLTQVGLDFEVISAHGEEVITKTLPVEIVDELSYEKALEVADRYEKEHGITEKTVIIGADTIVAYDKEIMGKPKDSEDAVRMLKKLQNDTHQVYTGVTLIIISDGKREIVRFQEKTDVSMYPMTDKQIKDYVETGEPFDKAGAATCDTKYPWQDKAGGYGIQEEFGARYIRKIDGDYNNVVGLPVSRLYQELLAHRILEK
;
A
#
# COMPACT_ATOMS: atom_id res chain seq x y z
N MET A 1 -3.16 24.59 9.82
CA MET A 1 -2.87 23.13 9.70
C MET A 1 -2.11 22.91 8.40
N ALA A 2 -1.23 21.92 8.35
CA ALA A 2 -0.54 21.61 7.09
C ALA A 2 -1.51 20.94 6.11
N LYS A 3 -1.35 21.19 4.81
CA LYS A 3 -2.04 20.47 3.75
C LYS A 3 -1.44 19.08 3.59
N ILE A 4 -2.26 18.04 3.56
CA ILE A 4 -1.83 16.65 3.37
C ILE A 4 -2.29 16.17 1.99
N ILE A 5 -1.37 15.58 1.23
CA ILE A 5 -1.62 15.03 -0.10
C ILE A 5 -1.20 13.56 -0.10
N LEU A 6 -2.12 12.66 -0.46
CA LEU A 6 -1.83 11.25 -0.67
C LEU A 6 -1.44 11.01 -2.14
N ALA A 7 -0.19 10.66 -2.39
CA ALA A 7 0.35 10.34 -3.71
C ALA A 7 -0.01 8.89 -4.13
N SER A 8 -1.28 8.51 -3.98
CA SER A 8 -1.73 7.14 -4.29
C SER A 8 -3.22 7.10 -4.64
N GLY A 9 -3.57 6.38 -5.71
CA GLY A 9 -4.95 6.08 -6.08
C GLY A 9 -5.58 4.93 -5.29
N SER A 10 -4.83 4.24 -4.42
CA SER A 10 -5.30 3.05 -3.67
C SER A 10 -6.49 3.37 -2.75
N PRO A 11 -7.66 2.73 -2.94
CA PRO A 11 -8.82 2.91 -2.06
C PRO A 11 -8.51 2.56 -0.61
N ARG A 12 -7.76 1.49 -0.37
CA ARG A 12 -7.40 1.01 0.98
C ARG A 12 -6.55 2.03 1.75
N ARG A 13 -5.60 2.69 1.07
CA ARG A 13 -4.80 3.76 1.70
C ARG A 13 -5.65 4.98 2.06
N LYS A 14 -6.63 5.33 1.19
CA LYS A 14 -7.60 6.39 1.49
C LYS A 14 -8.43 6.05 2.73
N GLU A 15 -8.95 4.82 2.80
CA GLU A 15 -9.72 4.34 3.94
C GLU A 15 -8.92 4.38 5.24
N LEU A 16 -7.65 3.93 5.23
CA LEU A 16 -6.78 3.97 6.41
C LEU A 16 -6.49 5.39 6.88
N LEU A 17 -6.25 6.34 5.99
CA LEU A 17 -6.06 7.76 6.35
C LEU A 17 -7.35 8.36 6.92
N THR A 18 -8.51 8.05 6.32
CA THR A 18 -9.81 8.48 6.81
C THR A 18 -10.11 7.89 8.20
N GLN A 19 -9.76 6.62 8.43
CA GLN A 19 -9.97 5.94 9.71
C GLN A 19 -9.23 6.62 10.87
N VAL A 20 -8.08 7.22 10.62
CA VAL A 20 -7.33 7.98 11.64
C VAL A 20 -7.67 9.45 11.68
N GLY A 21 -8.74 9.86 10.97
CA GLY A 21 -9.30 11.22 11.04
C GLY A 21 -8.46 12.28 10.33
N LEU A 22 -7.62 11.90 9.36
CA LEU A 22 -6.86 12.87 8.57
C LEU A 22 -7.73 13.46 7.45
N ASP A 23 -7.60 14.78 7.28
CA ASP A 23 -8.10 15.49 6.09
C ASP A 23 -6.98 15.55 5.05
N PHE A 24 -7.22 15.08 3.84
CA PHE A 24 -6.22 14.96 2.80
C PHE A 24 -6.81 15.07 1.39
N GLU A 25 -5.99 15.53 0.46
CA GLU A 25 -6.26 15.49 -0.97
C GLU A 25 -5.60 14.26 -1.61
N VAL A 26 -6.17 13.74 -2.69
CA VAL A 26 -5.61 12.61 -3.43
C VAL A 26 -5.09 13.10 -4.78
N ILE A 27 -3.80 12.91 -5.01
CA ILE A 27 -3.13 13.19 -6.29
C ILE A 27 -2.30 11.96 -6.63
N SER A 28 -2.79 11.10 -7.53
CA SER A 28 -2.07 9.86 -7.90
C SER A 28 -0.79 10.16 -8.66
N ALA A 29 0.27 9.42 -8.36
CA ALA A 29 1.46 9.39 -9.19
C ALA A 29 1.17 8.65 -10.50
N HIS A 30 1.80 9.07 -11.59
CA HIS A 30 1.60 8.55 -12.95
C HIS A 30 2.90 8.04 -13.61
N GLY A 31 4.05 8.19 -12.94
CA GLY A 31 5.34 7.72 -13.45
C GLY A 31 5.39 6.19 -13.60
N GLU A 32 6.21 5.72 -14.55
CA GLU A 32 6.54 4.29 -14.64
C GLU A 32 7.38 3.88 -13.42
N GLU A 33 7.01 2.76 -12.79
CA GLU A 33 7.77 2.21 -11.66
C GLU A 33 9.04 1.52 -12.20
N VAL A 34 10.21 2.07 -11.87
CA VAL A 34 11.51 1.50 -12.24
C VAL A 34 12.18 0.92 -11.01
N ILE A 35 12.21 -0.39 -10.92
CA ILE A 35 12.87 -1.09 -9.80
C ILE A 35 14.34 -1.28 -10.11
N THR A 36 15.22 -0.62 -9.34
CA THR A 36 16.69 -0.76 -9.46
C THR A 36 17.28 -1.60 -8.34
N LYS A 37 16.51 -1.87 -7.30
CA LYS A 37 16.90 -2.60 -6.08
C LYS A 37 16.49 -4.06 -6.13
N THR A 38 17.09 -4.87 -5.25
CA THR A 38 16.82 -6.31 -5.13
C THR A 38 16.29 -6.71 -3.77
N LEU A 39 16.60 -5.94 -2.72
CA LEU A 39 16.09 -6.21 -1.38
C LEU A 39 14.68 -5.63 -1.22
N PRO A 40 13.71 -6.38 -0.66
CA PRO A 40 12.34 -5.93 -0.50
C PRO A 40 12.20 -4.56 0.17
N VAL A 41 12.98 -4.34 1.24
CA VAL A 41 12.98 -3.08 1.98
C VAL A 41 13.47 -1.89 1.14
N GLU A 42 14.46 -2.10 0.29
CA GLU A 42 15.00 -1.06 -0.60
C GLU A 42 14.06 -0.77 -1.78
N ILE A 43 13.36 -1.80 -2.28
CA ILE A 43 12.38 -1.64 -3.36
C ILE A 43 11.22 -0.75 -2.91
N VAL A 44 10.61 -1.06 -1.78
CA VAL A 44 9.48 -0.24 -1.31
C VAL A 44 9.89 1.16 -0.88
N ASP A 45 11.13 1.31 -0.40
CA ASP A 45 11.71 2.60 -0.08
C ASP A 45 11.90 3.46 -1.35
N GLU A 46 12.48 2.88 -2.41
CA GLU A 46 12.66 3.53 -3.71
C GLU A 46 11.31 3.93 -4.31
N LEU A 47 10.38 2.99 -4.45
CA LEU A 47 9.09 3.23 -5.11
C LEU A 47 8.20 4.22 -4.33
N SER A 48 8.20 4.17 -2.99
CA SER A 48 7.47 5.15 -2.20
C SER A 48 8.02 6.57 -2.38
N TYR A 49 9.35 6.70 -2.47
CA TYR A 49 10.03 7.97 -2.69
C TYR A 49 9.73 8.53 -4.08
N GLU A 50 9.85 7.73 -5.13
CA GLU A 50 9.57 8.16 -6.51
C GLU A 50 8.13 8.67 -6.67
N LYS A 51 7.15 7.96 -6.08
CA LYS A 51 5.75 8.39 -6.07
C LYS A 51 5.53 9.72 -5.36
N ALA A 52 6.16 9.88 -4.19
CA ALA A 52 6.07 11.14 -3.44
C ALA A 52 6.74 12.29 -4.19
N LEU A 53 7.90 12.04 -4.78
CA LEU A 53 8.70 13.04 -5.49
C LEU A 53 7.98 13.54 -6.76
N GLU A 54 7.45 12.62 -7.58
CA GLU A 54 6.71 12.97 -8.80
C GLU A 54 5.52 13.89 -8.48
N VAL A 55 4.75 13.54 -7.44
CA VAL A 55 3.58 14.34 -7.04
C VAL A 55 4.02 15.67 -6.43
N ALA A 56 5.09 15.70 -5.63
CA ALA A 56 5.63 16.94 -5.05
C ALA A 56 6.07 17.91 -6.14
N ASP A 57 6.87 17.45 -7.11
CA ASP A 57 7.37 18.26 -8.21
C ASP A 57 6.23 18.82 -9.09
N ARG A 58 5.25 17.99 -9.39
CA ARG A 58 4.08 18.38 -10.17
C ARG A 58 3.23 19.41 -9.40
N TYR A 59 2.95 19.14 -8.13
CA TYR A 59 2.14 20.02 -7.29
C TYR A 59 2.78 21.41 -7.11
N GLU A 60 4.09 21.46 -6.81
CA GLU A 60 4.82 22.75 -6.70
C GLU A 60 4.78 23.54 -8.00
N LYS A 61 4.94 22.87 -9.15
CA LYS A 61 4.93 23.51 -10.46
C LYS A 61 3.56 24.10 -10.82
N GLU A 62 2.48 23.39 -10.49
CA GLU A 62 1.12 23.76 -10.89
C GLU A 62 0.47 24.77 -9.94
N HIS A 63 0.73 24.67 -8.64
CA HIS A 63 0.03 25.44 -7.61
C HIS A 63 0.92 26.40 -6.83
N GLY A 64 2.24 26.19 -6.85
CA GLY A 64 3.16 26.81 -5.89
C GLY A 64 2.92 26.28 -4.46
N ILE A 65 3.76 26.67 -3.53
CA ILE A 65 3.62 26.32 -2.11
C ILE A 65 3.35 27.58 -1.31
N THR A 66 2.11 27.75 -0.85
CA THR A 66 1.67 28.89 -0.05
C THR A 66 1.52 28.57 1.43
N GLU A 67 1.49 27.28 1.77
CA GLU A 67 1.37 26.77 3.13
C GLU A 67 2.22 25.50 3.31
N LYS A 68 2.47 25.12 4.56
CA LYS A 68 3.15 23.84 4.85
C LYS A 68 2.36 22.69 4.22
N THR A 69 3.00 21.97 3.32
CA THR A 69 2.38 20.87 2.54
C THR A 69 3.15 19.58 2.76
N VAL A 70 2.46 18.47 2.93
CA VAL A 70 3.04 17.13 3.11
C VAL A 70 2.51 16.21 2.04
N ILE A 71 3.40 15.63 1.25
CA ILE A 71 3.08 14.60 0.26
C ILE A 71 3.43 13.23 0.84
N ILE A 72 2.47 12.32 0.86
CA ILE A 72 2.61 10.94 1.35
C ILE A 72 2.66 10.00 0.17
N GLY A 73 3.85 9.44 -0.11
CA GLY A 73 4.03 8.34 -1.05
C GLY A 73 4.10 7.01 -0.32
N ALA A 74 3.55 5.95 -0.90
CA ALA A 74 3.63 4.60 -0.33
C ALA A 74 3.68 3.54 -1.42
N ASP A 75 4.41 2.45 -1.15
CA ASP A 75 4.43 1.25 -1.98
C ASP A 75 4.42 -0.01 -1.14
N THR A 76 3.78 -1.09 -1.66
CA THR A 76 3.61 -2.35 -0.93
C THR A 76 3.92 -3.53 -1.84
N ILE A 77 4.77 -4.43 -1.36
CA ILE A 77 5.11 -5.68 -2.04
C ILE A 77 4.97 -6.87 -1.10
N VAL A 78 4.77 -8.05 -1.67
CA VAL A 78 4.89 -9.34 -0.99
C VAL A 78 6.23 -9.97 -1.36
N ALA A 79 6.94 -10.51 -0.38
CA ALA A 79 8.18 -11.24 -0.59
C ALA A 79 8.06 -12.67 -0.04
N TYR A 80 8.45 -13.65 -0.84
CA TYR A 80 8.47 -15.05 -0.46
C TYR A 80 9.58 -15.80 -1.18
N ASP A 81 10.42 -16.52 -0.44
CA ASP A 81 11.53 -17.34 -0.97
C ASP A 81 12.38 -16.61 -2.03
N LYS A 82 12.82 -15.38 -1.69
CA LYS A 82 13.60 -14.48 -2.59
C LYS A 82 12.84 -13.97 -3.82
N GLU A 83 11.57 -14.30 -3.99
CA GLU A 83 10.72 -13.75 -5.04
C GLU A 83 9.97 -12.52 -4.51
N ILE A 84 9.96 -11.47 -5.31
CA ILE A 84 9.13 -10.29 -5.08
C ILE A 84 7.85 -10.45 -5.89
N MET A 85 6.73 -10.41 -5.19
CA MET A 85 5.41 -10.52 -5.78
C MET A 85 4.71 -9.16 -5.71
N GLY A 86 4.59 -8.51 -6.85
CA GLY A 86 3.73 -7.37 -7.04
C GLY A 86 2.28 -7.78 -7.29
N LYS A 87 1.55 -6.96 -8.05
CA LYS A 87 0.21 -7.29 -8.53
C LYS A 87 0.27 -8.41 -9.58
N PRO A 88 -0.64 -9.40 -9.53
CA PRO A 88 -0.69 -10.43 -10.56
C PRO A 88 -1.01 -9.83 -11.94
N LYS A 89 -0.38 -10.37 -12.96
CA LYS A 89 -0.56 -9.94 -14.36
C LYS A 89 -1.89 -10.43 -14.93
N ASP A 90 -2.27 -11.62 -14.54
CA ASP A 90 -3.48 -12.32 -14.99
C ASP A 90 -3.95 -13.34 -13.93
N SER A 91 -5.01 -14.09 -14.23
CA SER A 91 -5.57 -15.10 -13.34
C SER A 91 -4.62 -16.28 -13.11
N GLU A 92 -3.82 -16.64 -14.10
CA GLU A 92 -2.85 -17.74 -13.97
C GLU A 92 -1.72 -17.35 -13.02
N ASP A 93 -1.25 -16.10 -13.13
CA ASP A 93 -0.24 -15.55 -12.22
C ASP A 93 -0.78 -15.42 -10.79
N ALA A 94 -2.06 -15.01 -10.62
CA ALA A 94 -2.71 -15.01 -9.30
C ALA A 94 -2.77 -16.41 -8.67
N VAL A 95 -3.18 -17.42 -9.45
CA VAL A 95 -3.17 -18.83 -9.01
C VAL A 95 -1.76 -19.26 -8.63
N ARG A 96 -0.74 -18.94 -9.43
CA ARG A 96 0.66 -19.27 -9.16
C ARG A 96 1.14 -18.64 -7.85
N MET A 97 0.85 -17.36 -7.62
CA MET A 97 1.20 -16.64 -6.39
C MET A 97 0.56 -17.31 -5.18
N LEU A 98 -0.75 -17.52 -5.20
CA LEU A 98 -1.47 -18.14 -4.08
C LEU A 98 -1.00 -19.57 -3.77
N LYS A 99 -0.68 -20.36 -4.80
CA LYS A 99 -0.10 -21.71 -4.61
C LYS A 99 1.26 -21.67 -3.90
N LYS A 100 2.04 -20.62 -4.09
CA LYS A 100 3.31 -20.44 -3.39
C LYS A 100 3.12 -19.98 -1.95
N LEU A 101 2.16 -19.10 -1.70
CA LEU A 101 1.96 -18.47 -0.40
C LEU A 101 1.18 -19.34 0.59
N GLN A 102 0.27 -20.21 0.10
CA GLN A 102 -0.57 -21.03 0.94
C GLN A 102 0.26 -22.00 1.80
N ASN A 103 -0.23 -22.33 3.01
CA ASN A 103 0.39 -23.22 3.99
C ASN A 103 1.80 -22.83 4.45
N ASP A 104 2.20 -21.57 4.25
CA ASP A 104 3.50 -21.07 4.67
C ASP A 104 3.41 -19.64 5.20
N THR A 105 4.57 -19.05 5.49
CA THR A 105 4.71 -17.66 5.97
C THR A 105 5.49 -16.84 4.96
N HIS A 106 4.89 -15.76 4.53
CA HIS A 106 5.51 -14.77 3.64
C HIS A 106 5.59 -13.41 4.31
N GLN A 107 6.30 -12.47 3.70
CA GLN A 107 6.51 -11.12 4.20
C GLN A 107 5.75 -10.10 3.35
N VAL A 108 5.14 -9.14 4.01
CA VAL A 108 4.59 -7.93 3.39
C VAL A 108 5.43 -6.74 3.82
N TYR A 109 5.96 -6.01 2.85
CA TYR A 109 6.72 -4.79 3.07
C TYR A 109 5.95 -3.60 2.52
N THR A 110 5.84 -2.54 3.30
CA THR A 110 5.38 -1.23 2.82
C THR A 110 6.42 -0.17 3.13
N GLY A 111 6.85 0.56 2.10
CA GLY A 111 7.63 1.78 2.22
C GLY A 111 6.71 2.99 2.26
N VAL A 112 7.07 3.97 3.07
CA VAL A 112 6.38 5.26 3.16
C VAL A 112 7.40 6.38 3.10
N THR A 113 7.10 7.37 2.26
CA THR A 113 7.88 8.59 2.14
C THR A 113 6.99 9.80 2.41
N LEU A 114 7.45 10.70 3.29
CA LEU A 114 6.87 12.02 3.48
C LEU A 114 7.81 13.05 2.85
N ILE A 115 7.30 13.86 1.95
CA ILE A 115 7.99 15.08 1.49
C ILE A 115 7.26 16.26 2.11
N ILE A 116 7.91 16.90 3.08
CA ILE A 116 7.38 18.04 3.82
C ILE A 116 7.96 19.30 3.19
N ILE A 117 7.10 20.15 2.67
CA ILE A 117 7.48 21.38 1.99
C ILE A 117 7.03 22.56 2.84
N SER A 118 7.97 23.39 3.27
CA SER A 118 7.72 24.60 4.05
C SER A 118 8.82 25.64 3.78
N ASP A 119 8.46 26.90 3.60
CA ASP A 119 9.40 28.02 3.42
C ASP A 119 10.43 27.80 2.29
N GLY A 120 9.98 27.16 1.19
CA GLY A 120 10.84 26.84 0.03
C GLY A 120 11.87 25.74 0.28
N LYS A 121 11.75 24.99 1.35
CA LYS A 121 12.62 23.85 1.67
C LYS A 121 11.81 22.55 1.69
N ARG A 122 12.47 21.46 1.32
CA ARG A 122 11.95 20.09 1.42
C ARG A 122 12.68 19.33 2.53
N GLU A 123 11.93 18.76 3.45
CA GLU A 123 12.38 17.74 4.39
C GLU A 123 11.83 16.38 3.91
N ILE A 124 12.65 15.35 3.92
CA ILE A 124 12.27 14.02 3.44
C ILE A 124 12.40 13.05 4.61
N VAL A 125 11.28 12.42 4.95
CA VAL A 125 11.20 11.37 5.98
C VAL A 125 10.82 10.07 5.29
N ARG A 126 11.59 9.01 5.53
CA ARG A 126 11.37 7.70 4.90
C ARG A 126 11.41 6.60 5.95
N PHE A 127 10.48 5.67 5.87
CA PHE A 127 10.46 4.49 6.72
C PHE A 127 9.81 3.32 6.02
N GLN A 128 10.11 2.12 6.48
CA GLN A 128 9.56 0.89 5.96
C GLN A 128 9.02 0.06 7.11
N GLU A 129 7.99 -0.72 6.83
CA GLU A 129 7.39 -1.66 7.77
C GLU A 129 7.35 -3.05 7.16
N LYS A 130 7.66 -4.07 7.97
CA LYS A 130 7.63 -5.48 7.60
C LYS A 130 6.64 -6.22 8.49
N THR A 131 5.79 -7.06 7.89
CA THR A 131 4.87 -7.93 8.61
C THR A 131 4.94 -9.34 8.04
N ASP A 132 5.07 -10.34 8.91
CA ASP A 132 4.99 -11.74 8.52
C ASP A 132 3.53 -12.21 8.53
N VAL A 133 3.09 -12.82 7.43
CA VAL A 133 1.73 -13.33 7.25
C VAL A 133 1.78 -14.82 7.00
N SER A 134 1.15 -15.60 7.88
CA SER A 134 1.06 -17.07 7.75
C SER A 134 -0.31 -17.47 7.24
N MET A 135 -0.37 -18.36 6.26
CA MET A 135 -1.59 -18.88 5.67
C MET A 135 -1.90 -20.32 6.08
N TYR A 136 -3.18 -20.67 6.12
CA TYR A 136 -3.62 -22.06 6.14
C TYR A 136 -3.45 -22.71 4.77
N PRO A 137 -3.40 -24.08 4.70
CA PRO A 137 -3.38 -24.80 3.43
C PRO A 137 -4.67 -24.57 2.63
N MET A 138 -4.53 -24.49 1.32
CA MET A 138 -5.62 -24.37 0.36
C MET A 138 -5.54 -25.48 -0.68
N THR A 139 -6.68 -26.02 -1.08
CA THR A 139 -6.77 -26.91 -2.25
C THR A 139 -6.70 -26.11 -3.55
N ASP A 140 -6.28 -26.78 -4.63
CA ASP A 140 -6.28 -26.16 -5.98
C ASP A 140 -7.67 -25.61 -6.38
N LYS A 141 -8.73 -26.30 -5.94
CA LYS A 141 -10.11 -25.85 -6.18
C LYS A 141 -10.41 -24.55 -5.45
N GLN A 142 -10.05 -24.43 -4.17
CA GLN A 142 -10.28 -23.21 -3.38
C GLN A 142 -9.51 -22.01 -3.93
N ILE A 143 -8.27 -22.22 -4.41
CA ILE A 143 -7.48 -21.17 -5.06
C ILE A 143 -8.15 -20.72 -6.37
N LYS A 144 -8.59 -21.67 -7.21
CA LYS A 144 -9.28 -21.35 -8.45
C LYS A 144 -10.61 -20.65 -8.21
N ASP A 145 -11.42 -21.18 -7.30
CA ASP A 145 -12.71 -20.57 -6.93
C ASP A 145 -12.51 -19.11 -6.48
N TYR A 146 -11.49 -18.81 -5.66
CA TYR A 146 -11.18 -17.45 -5.25
C TYR A 146 -10.75 -16.56 -6.42
N VAL A 147 -9.91 -17.05 -7.33
CA VAL A 147 -9.46 -16.26 -8.48
C VAL A 147 -10.59 -16.05 -9.50
N GLU A 148 -11.48 -17.03 -9.67
CA GLU A 148 -12.61 -16.99 -10.61
C GLU A 148 -13.81 -16.20 -10.05
N THR A 149 -14.09 -16.32 -8.77
CA THR A 149 -15.10 -15.49 -8.12
C THR A 149 -14.59 -14.08 -8.00
N GLY A 150 -14.91 -13.22 -8.95
CA GLY A 150 -14.97 -11.81 -8.62
C GLY A 150 -15.88 -11.68 -7.40
N GLU A 151 -15.32 -11.68 -6.17
CA GLU A 151 -16.14 -11.49 -4.96
C GLU A 151 -17.13 -10.36 -5.20
N PRO A 152 -18.44 -10.57 -4.91
CA PRO A 152 -19.44 -9.58 -5.21
C PRO A 152 -19.09 -8.27 -4.51
N PHE A 153 -18.98 -7.24 -5.32
CA PHE A 153 -18.81 -5.83 -4.92
C PHE A 153 -20.02 -5.29 -4.15
N ASP A 154 -20.66 -6.13 -3.33
CA ASP A 154 -21.89 -5.80 -2.64
C ASP A 154 -21.71 -5.71 -1.14
N LYS A 155 -20.92 -4.69 -0.71
CA LYS A 155 -21.12 -4.11 0.63
C LYS A 155 -20.83 -2.62 0.59
N ALA A 156 -21.74 -1.85 1.18
CA ALA A 156 -21.73 -0.40 1.30
C ALA A 156 -20.32 0.15 1.61
N GLY A 157 -19.70 0.86 0.67
CA GLY A 157 -18.37 1.46 0.75
C GLY A 157 -17.41 1.06 -0.37
N ALA A 158 -17.70 0.05 -1.18
CA ALA A 158 -16.84 -0.41 -2.29
C ALA A 158 -17.07 0.34 -3.62
N ALA A 159 -17.53 1.58 -3.56
CA ALA A 159 -17.55 2.42 -4.74
C ALA A 159 -16.12 2.80 -5.09
N THR A 160 -15.64 2.31 -6.25
CA THR A 160 -14.44 2.72 -6.99
C THR A 160 -13.22 1.81 -6.98
N CYS A 161 -13.37 0.49 -6.96
CA CYS A 161 -12.31 -0.34 -7.52
C CYS A 161 -12.66 -0.62 -8.99
N ASP A 162 -11.94 -0.02 -9.94
CA ASP A 162 -12.13 -0.22 -11.39
C ASP A 162 -11.67 -1.61 -11.86
N THR A 163 -11.28 -2.49 -10.93
CA THR A 163 -10.79 -3.83 -11.22
C THR A 163 -11.90 -4.86 -11.17
N LYS A 164 -11.95 -5.71 -12.17
CA LYS A 164 -12.98 -6.77 -12.34
C LYS A 164 -12.88 -7.87 -11.27
N TYR A 165 -11.67 -8.08 -10.71
CA TYR A 165 -11.39 -9.15 -9.76
C TYR A 165 -10.70 -8.64 -8.50
N PRO A 166 -11.01 -9.19 -7.30
CA PRO A 166 -10.52 -8.67 -6.01
C PRO A 166 -9.00 -8.79 -5.81
N TRP A 167 -8.33 -9.64 -6.56
CA TRP A 167 -6.89 -9.87 -6.47
C TRP A 167 -6.03 -8.96 -7.36
N GLN A 168 -6.63 -8.33 -8.38
CA GLN A 168 -5.90 -7.59 -9.43
C GLN A 168 -5.10 -6.40 -8.92
N ASP A 169 -5.56 -5.74 -7.86
CA ASP A 169 -4.92 -4.56 -7.29
C ASP A 169 -4.08 -4.85 -6.03
N LYS A 170 -3.88 -6.14 -5.72
CA LYS A 170 -3.23 -6.57 -4.48
C LYS A 170 -1.91 -7.29 -4.75
N ALA A 171 -0.84 -6.87 -4.06
CA ALA A 171 0.42 -7.60 -4.04
C ALA A 171 0.20 -9.03 -3.50
N GLY A 172 0.79 -10.03 -4.15
CA GLY A 172 0.58 -11.44 -3.80
C GLY A 172 -0.79 -12.00 -4.18
N GLY A 173 -1.70 -11.21 -4.76
CA GLY A 173 -2.99 -11.64 -5.30
C GLY A 173 -4.08 -11.93 -4.26
N TYR A 174 -3.98 -11.44 -3.01
CA TYR A 174 -5.00 -11.66 -1.98
C TYR A 174 -5.32 -10.40 -1.17
N GLY A 175 -6.53 -10.33 -0.58
CA GLY A 175 -6.98 -9.29 0.34
C GLY A 175 -7.13 -9.80 1.77
N ILE A 176 -6.51 -9.09 2.75
CA ILE A 176 -6.60 -9.49 4.16
C ILE A 176 -7.91 -9.04 4.81
N GLN A 177 -8.52 -7.98 4.33
CA GLN A 177 -9.77 -7.40 4.86
C GLN A 177 -11.02 -8.14 4.39
N GLU A 178 -10.90 -9.01 3.40
CA GLU A 178 -11.99 -9.66 2.69
C GLU A 178 -12.22 -11.09 3.19
N GLU A 179 -13.17 -11.78 2.58
CA GLU A 179 -13.53 -13.16 2.90
C GLU A 179 -12.32 -14.10 2.82
N PHE A 180 -11.42 -13.87 1.85
CA PHE A 180 -10.17 -14.64 1.74
C PHE A 180 -9.33 -14.52 3.01
N GLY A 181 -9.09 -13.30 3.49
CA GLY A 181 -8.30 -13.08 4.71
C GLY A 181 -8.91 -13.77 5.92
N ALA A 182 -10.23 -13.64 6.08
CA ALA A 182 -10.95 -14.28 7.17
C ALA A 182 -10.88 -15.81 7.14
N ARG A 183 -10.79 -16.43 5.96
CA ARG A 183 -10.74 -17.90 5.80
C ARG A 183 -9.35 -18.48 5.86
N TYR A 184 -8.35 -17.80 5.31
CA TYR A 184 -7.05 -18.42 5.02
C TYR A 184 -5.86 -17.78 5.74
N ILE A 185 -6.00 -16.62 6.37
CA ILE A 185 -4.91 -16.05 7.19
C ILE A 185 -4.93 -16.67 8.57
N ARG A 186 -3.84 -17.38 8.91
CA ARG A 186 -3.66 -18.07 10.20
C ARG A 186 -3.10 -17.15 11.27
N LYS A 187 -2.13 -16.31 10.91
CA LYS A 187 -1.42 -15.42 11.83
C LYS A 187 -0.85 -14.22 11.10
N ILE A 188 -0.83 -13.08 11.79
CA ILE A 188 -0.10 -11.88 11.41
C ILE A 188 0.89 -11.60 12.53
N ASP A 189 2.16 -11.37 12.19
CA ASP A 189 3.21 -10.97 13.11
C ASP A 189 3.80 -9.65 12.65
N GLY A 190 3.34 -8.55 13.23
CA GLY A 190 3.64 -7.18 12.83
C GLY A 190 2.38 -6.31 12.73
N ASP A 191 2.40 -5.30 11.88
CA ASP A 191 1.30 -4.34 11.70
C ASP A 191 0.28 -4.85 10.66
N TYR A 192 -0.98 -5.02 11.11
CA TYR A 192 -2.11 -5.36 10.23
C TYR A 192 -2.32 -4.32 9.12
N ASN A 193 -2.22 -3.03 9.45
CA ASN A 193 -2.45 -1.95 8.48
C ASN A 193 -1.33 -1.89 7.42
N ASN A 194 -0.11 -2.33 7.77
CA ASN A 194 0.96 -2.55 6.81
C ASN A 194 0.53 -3.58 5.75
N VAL A 195 -0.10 -4.69 6.15
CA VAL A 195 -0.59 -5.72 5.22
C VAL A 195 -1.73 -5.18 4.34
N VAL A 196 -2.58 -4.31 4.87
CA VAL A 196 -3.63 -3.60 4.10
C VAL A 196 -3.01 -2.66 3.04
N GLY A 197 -1.81 -2.11 3.31
CA GLY A 197 -1.04 -1.31 2.36
C GLY A 197 -0.55 0.05 2.84
N LEU A 198 -0.70 0.36 4.15
CA LEU A 198 -0.16 1.58 4.76
C LEU A 198 -0.02 1.39 6.27
N PRO A 199 1.19 1.42 6.85
CA PRO A 199 1.39 1.34 8.31
C PRO A 199 0.95 2.66 8.98
N VAL A 200 -0.37 2.88 9.01
CA VAL A 200 -0.99 4.16 9.36
C VAL A 200 -0.71 4.58 10.79
N SER A 201 -0.53 3.63 11.72
CA SER A 201 -0.18 3.93 13.11
C SER A 201 1.19 4.60 13.20
N ARG A 202 2.19 4.06 12.52
CA ARG A 202 3.53 4.65 12.46
C ARG A 202 3.52 5.98 11.69
N LEU A 203 2.84 6.02 10.54
CA LEU A 203 2.66 7.25 9.78
C LEU A 203 2.10 8.38 10.65
N TYR A 204 1.08 8.10 11.46
CA TYR A 204 0.47 9.09 12.37
C TYR A 204 1.49 9.61 13.39
N GLN A 205 2.35 8.76 13.95
CA GLN A 205 3.41 9.18 14.87
C GLN A 205 4.47 10.06 14.18
N GLU A 206 4.86 9.73 12.94
CA GLU A 206 5.78 10.56 12.16
C GLU A 206 5.17 11.95 11.87
N LEU A 207 3.87 12.02 11.51
CA LEU A 207 3.18 13.30 11.29
C LEU A 207 3.15 14.16 12.57
N LEU A 208 2.97 13.55 13.76
CA LEU A 208 3.07 14.25 15.04
C LEU A 208 4.51 14.70 15.35
N ALA A 209 5.50 13.85 15.12
CA ALA A 209 6.92 14.15 15.39
C ALA A 209 7.41 15.35 14.56
N HIS A 210 6.96 15.45 13.30
CA HIS A 210 7.31 16.53 12.39
C HIS A 210 6.34 17.73 12.46
N ARG A 211 5.46 17.79 13.48
CA ARG A 211 4.51 18.89 13.73
C ARG A 211 3.62 19.19 12.52
N ILE A 212 3.16 18.16 11.86
CA ILE A 212 2.16 18.22 10.80
C ILE A 212 0.76 18.24 11.42
N LEU A 213 0.58 17.43 12.45
CA LEU A 213 -0.62 17.39 13.29
C LEU A 213 -0.33 18.07 14.62
N GLU A 214 -1.34 18.72 15.18
CA GLU A 214 -1.32 19.22 16.55
C GLU A 214 -1.60 18.08 17.54
N LYS A 215 -0.97 18.13 18.72
CA LYS A 215 -1.21 17.16 19.81
C LYS A 215 -2.53 17.45 20.50
#